data_689cc4b87828d49597e549e056027290
#
_entry.id   689cc4b87828d49597e549e056027290
#
_cell.length_a   1.000
_cell.length_b   1.000
_cell.length_c   1.000
_cell.angle_alpha   90.00
_cell.angle_beta   90.00
_cell.angle_gamma   90.00
#
_symmetry.space_group_name_H-M   'P 1'
#
loop_
_entity.id
_entity.type
_entity.pdbx_description
1 polymer ?
#
loop_
_entity_poly.entity_id
_entity_poly.type
_entity_poly.pdbx_seq_one_letter_code
_entity_poly.pdbx_strand_id
1 'polypeptide(L)'
;AAEVPPRSNLSKFHNMGADMVAFSGGKGIGGPQSAGVLAGKAELMEAVVMNSLNLDSSVAGIGRPMKVSKENIVGMVTALQLFTDSDEAAELAGWHSKAEFVAERLTGIAGLRVVIEDDPAERQGPQPVLYFDDNFDGPSIDEIKQQLEDGDPGIYVGGGGSRAEINIVMVNVQDGEEIIIAERLNEILRS
;
A
#
# COMPACT_ATOMS: atom_id res chain seq x y z
N ALA A 1 8.12 -9.46 -3.28
CA ALA A 1 6.69 -9.34 -3.01
C ALA A 1 6.36 -7.97 -2.41
N ALA A 2 5.17 -7.50 -2.65
CA ALA A 2 4.65 -6.26 -2.07
C ALA A 2 3.29 -6.52 -1.39
N GLU A 3 3.04 -7.78 -1.08
CA GLU A 3 1.74 -8.34 -0.75
C GLU A 3 1.45 -8.32 0.78
N VAL A 4 1.95 -7.34 1.49
CA VAL A 4 1.65 -7.16 2.91
C VAL A 4 0.97 -5.81 3.12
N PRO A 5 -0.03 -5.71 3.98
CA PRO A 5 -0.67 -6.77 4.75
C PRO A 5 -1.45 -7.76 3.86
N PRO A 6 -1.95 -8.91 4.35
CA PRO A 6 -1.84 -9.38 5.73
C PRO A 6 -0.44 -9.90 6.07
N ARG A 7 -0.11 -9.90 7.37
CA ARG A 7 1.20 -10.34 7.90
C ARG A 7 1.53 -11.78 7.55
N SER A 8 0.52 -12.64 7.46
CA SER A 8 0.67 -14.04 7.04
C SER A 8 1.33 -14.20 5.67
N ASN A 9 1.28 -13.16 4.83
CA ASN A 9 1.94 -13.17 3.52
C ASN A 9 3.47 -13.15 3.60
N LEU A 10 4.06 -12.81 4.74
CA LEU A 10 5.52 -12.95 4.95
C LEU A 10 6.00 -14.39 4.78
N SER A 11 5.17 -15.39 5.10
CA SER A 11 5.47 -16.80 4.93
C SER A 11 4.74 -17.49 3.78
N LYS A 12 3.73 -16.85 3.19
CA LYS A 12 2.86 -17.41 2.16
C LYS A 12 3.62 -18.02 0.98
N PHE A 13 4.49 -17.25 0.37
CA PHE A 13 5.21 -17.69 -0.84
C PHE A 13 6.22 -18.80 -0.53
N HIS A 14 6.84 -18.75 0.65
CA HIS A 14 7.72 -19.84 1.10
C HIS A 14 6.93 -21.13 1.31
N ASN A 15 5.75 -21.05 1.92
CA ASN A 15 4.84 -22.20 2.10
C ASN A 15 4.33 -22.78 0.78
N MET A 16 4.28 -21.95 -0.28
CA MET A 16 3.95 -22.38 -1.64
C MET A 16 5.15 -23.01 -2.39
N GLY A 17 6.32 -23.07 -1.75
CA GLY A 17 7.52 -23.71 -2.29
C GLY A 17 8.57 -22.76 -2.85
N ALA A 18 8.45 -21.44 -2.66
CA ALA A 18 9.51 -20.52 -3.05
C ALA A 18 10.75 -20.70 -2.16
N ASP A 19 11.91 -20.81 -2.78
CA ASP A 19 13.19 -20.97 -2.07
C ASP A 19 13.67 -19.65 -1.47
N MET A 20 13.36 -18.53 -2.12
CA MET A 20 13.66 -17.18 -1.67
C MET A 20 12.52 -16.22 -2.03
N VAL A 21 12.24 -15.26 -1.15
CA VAL A 21 11.23 -14.22 -1.35
C VAL A 21 11.80 -12.87 -0.95
N ALA A 22 11.71 -11.89 -1.84
CA ALA A 22 12.07 -10.51 -1.54
C ALA A 22 10.81 -9.68 -1.27
N PHE A 23 10.83 -8.92 -0.18
CA PHE A 23 9.77 -7.98 0.19
C PHE A 23 10.27 -6.54 0.06
N SER A 24 9.44 -5.67 -0.51
CA SER A 24 9.71 -4.23 -0.54
C SER A 24 9.57 -3.64 0.86
N GLY A 25 10.55 -2.86 1.29
CA GLY A 25 10.53 -2.25 2.61
C GLY A 25 9.66 -1.01 2.72
N GLY A 26 9.58 -0.21 1.65
CA GLY A 26 8.88 1.08 1.64
C GLY A 26 7.39 1.01 1.31
N LYS A 27 6.75 -0.15 1.44
CA LYS A 27 5.31 -0.35 1.24
C LYS A 27 4.63 -0.70 2.56
N GLY A 28 3.79 -1.72 2.62
CA GLY A 28 3.05 -2.10 3.82
C GLY A 28 3.90 -2.36 5.09
N ILE A 29 5.18 -2.67 4.95
CA ILE A 29 6.10 -2.77 6.10
C ILE A 29 6.43 -1.39 6.69
N GLY A 30 6.30 -0.31 5.91
CA GLY A 30 6.54 1.06 6.38
C GLY A 30 8.01 1.44 6.61
N GLY A 31 8.93 0.72 5.99
CA GLY A 31 10.37 0.98 6.08
C GLY A 31 10.89 1.93 5.00
N PRO A 32 12.22 2.12 4.92
CA PRO A 32 12.82 2.99 3.92
C PRO A 32 12.54 2.50 2.48
N GLN A 33 12.29 3.45 1.58
CA GLN A 33 11.96 3.16 0.18
C GLN A 33 13.05 2.40 -0.59
N SER A 34 14.31 2.66 -0.24
CA SER A 34 15.48 2.03 -0.87
C SER A 34 15.95 0.75 -0.18
N ALA A 35 15.11 0.18 0.70
CA ALA A 35 15.43 -1.04 1.43
C ALA A 35 14.37 -2.13 1.20
N GLY A 36 14.71 -3.34 1.56
CA GLY A 36 13.81 -4.50 1.52
C GLY A 36 14.35 -5.64 2.36
N VAL A 37 13.57 -6.69 2.44
CA VAL A 37 13.94 -7.92 3.15
C VAL A 37 13.98 -9.06 2.16
N LEU A 38 15.07 -9.83 2.19
CA LEU A 38 15.17 -11.11 1.51
C LEU A 38 15.14 -12.23 2.56
N ALA A 39 14.22 -13.15 2.40
CA ALA A 39 14.06 -14.32 3.26
C ALA A 39 14.08 -15.60 2.43
N GLY A 40 14.56 -16.70 3.00
CA GLY A 40 14.60 -17.97 2.29
C GLY A 40 15.37 -19.06 3.01
N LYS A 41 15.70 -20.14 2.30
CA LYS A 41 16.46 -21.28 2.84
C LYS A 41 17.84 -20.84 3.30
N ALA A 42 18.27 -21.33 4.46
CA ALA A 42 19.54 -20.93 5.10
C ALA A 42 20.76 -21.08 4.18
N GLU A 43 20.85 -22.18 3.46
CA GLU A 43 21.93 -22.44 2.49
C GLU A 43 22.02 -21.41 1.36
N LEU A 44 20.87 -20.87 0.93
CA LEU A 44 20.81 -19.83 -0.08
C LEU A 44 21.14 -18.46 0.53
N MET A 45 20.78 -18.22 1.78
CA MET A 45 21.13 -16.99 2.48
C MET A 45 22.64 -16.87 2.69
N GLU A 46 23.37 -17.97 2.92
CA GLU A 46 24.82 -17.97 2.93
C GLU A 46 25.40 -17.50 1.57
N ALA A 47 24.88 -18.04 0.48
CA ALA A 47 25.28 -17.61 -0.86
C ALA A 47 24.93 -16.15 -1.15
N VAL A 48 23.78 -15.65 -0.66
CA VAL A 48 23.41 -14.24 -0.75
C VAL A 48 24.39 -13.35 -0.02
N VAL A 49 24.79 -13.71 1.21
CA VAL A 49 25.78 -12.97 2.00
C VAL A 49 27.12 -12.92 1.25
N MET A 50 27.56 -14.04 0.68
CA MET A 50 28.80 -14.12 -0.10
C MET A 50 28.79 -13.22 -1.37
N ASN A 51 27.63 -12.98 -1.93
CA ASN A 51 27.44 -12.12 -3.10
C ASN A 51 27.01 -10.69 -2.74
N SER A 52 26.80 -10.39 -1.46
CA SER A 52 26.47 -9.06 -0.97
C SER A 52 27.73 -8.17 -0.85
N LEU A 53 27.50 -6.88 -0.63
CA LEU A 53 28.58 -5.93 -0.49
C LEU A 53 29.32 -5.97 0.86
N ASN A 54 28.80 -6.70 1.85
CA ASN A 54 29.26 -6.64 3.25
C ASN A 54 30.46 -7.57 3.53
N LEU A 55 30.92 -8.31 2.55
CA LEU A 55 32.10 -9.13 2.68
C LEU A 55 33.32 -8.39 2.16
N ASP A 56 34.32 -8.31 3.01
CA ASP A 56 35.65 -7.86 2.66
C ASP A 56 36.36 -9.00 1.89
N SER A 57 36.09 -9.06 0.59
CA SER A 57 36.59 -10.10 -0.30
C SER A 57 37.50 -9.45 -1.36
N SER A 58 38.57 -10.15 -1.75
CA SER A 58 39.43 -9.77 -2.86
C SER A 58 38.71 -9.74 -4.21
N VAL A 59 37.53 -10.38 -4.29
CA VAL A 59 36.66 -10.36 -5.47
C VAL A 59 35.35 -9.68 -5.10
N ALA A 60 34.99 -8.63 -5.83
CA ALA A 60 33.73 -7.92 -5.59
C ALA A 60 32.53 -8.82 -5.96
N GLY A 61 31.62 -9.04 -5.00
CA GLY A 61 30.36 -9.72 -5.25
C GLY A 61 29.47 -8.92 -6.20
N ILE A 62 28.53 -9.59 -6.86
CA ILE A 62 27.59 -8.99 -7.81
C ILE A 62 26.73 -7.90 -7.17
N GLY A 63 26.45 -7.99 -5.86
CA GLY A 63 25.68 -7.01 -5.09
C GLY A 63 26.45 -5.73 -4.72
N ARG A 64 27.76 -5.63 -5.04
CA ARG A 64 28.59 -4.48 -4.66
C ARG A 64 28.05 -3.13 -5.12
N PRO A 65 27.50 -2.95 -6.32
CA PRO A 65 26.94 -1.67 -6.76
C PRO A 65 25.62 -1.29 -6.07
N MET A 66 24.95 -2.26 -5.45
CA MET A 66 23.63 -2.09 -4.82
C MET A 66 23.74 -1.92 -3.30
N LYS A 67 24.69 -1.12 -2.87
CA LYS A 67 25.00 -0.90 -1.45
C LYS A 67 23.87 -0.21 -0.71
N VAL A 68 23.39 -0.83 0.36
CA VAL A 68 22.41 -0.27 1.29
C VAL A 68 23.14 0.43 2.44
N SER A 69 22.68 1.62 2.82
CA SER A 69 23.27 2.38 3.94
C SER A 69 22.93 1.75 5.30
N LYS A 70 23.71 2.07 6.33
CA LYS A 70 23.43 1.61 7.70
C LYS A 70 22.09 2.13 8.21
N GLU A 71 21.76 3.35 7.86
CA GLU A 71 20.50 4.00 8.23
C GLU A 71 19.31 3.23 7.65
N ASN A 72 19.42 2.82 6.39
CA ASN A 72 18.38 2.00 5.74
C ASN A 72 18.27 0.61 6.39
N ILE A 73 19.39 0.00 6.79
CA ILE A 73 19.36 -1.31 7.47
C ILE A 73 18.65 -1.17 8.81
N VAL A 74 19.03 -0.19 9.64
CA VAL A 74 18.40 0.04 10.95
C VAL A 74 16.93 0.38 10.79
N GLY A 75 16.61 1.31 9.87
CA GLY A 75 15.23 1.69 9.57
C GLY A 75 14.38 0.49 9.13
N MET A 76 14.94 -0.38 8.27
CA MET A 76 14.22 -1.56 7.80
C MET A 76 13.97 -2.59 8.90
N VAL A 77 14.99 -2.85 9.74
CA VAL A 77 14.84 -3.80 10.87
C VAL A 77 13.80 -3.28 11.87
N THR A 78 13.85 -1.99 12.20
CA THR A 78 12.87 -1.35 13.10
C THR A 78 11.46 -1.43 12.52
N ALA A 79 11.29 -1.08 11.24
CA ALA A 79 9.99 -1.14 10.59
C ALA A 79 9.43 -2.57 10.56
N LEU A 80 10.26 -3.56 10.26
CA LEU A 80 9.85 -4.96 10.27
C LEU A 80 9.44 -5.43 11.68
N GLN A 81 10.16 -5.01 12.72
CA GLN A 81 9.78 -5.32 14.10
C GLN A 81 8.43 -4.69 14.46
N LEU A 82 8.25 -3.39 14.18
CA LEU A 82 6.97 -2.70 14.42
C LEU A 82 5.83 -3.40 13.66
N PHE A 83 6.05 -3.73 12.39
CA PHE A 83 5.07 -4.45 11.56
C PHE A 83 4.71 -5.82 12.12
N THR A 84 5.69 -6.58 12.66
CA THR A 84 5.43 -7.90 13.24
C THR A 84 4.82 -7.85 14.64
N ASP A 85 5.05 -6.80 15.39
CA ASP A 85 4.58 -6.63 16.76
C ASP A 85 3.25 -5.87 16.85
N SER A 86 2.80 -5.23 15.75
CA SER A 86 1.53 -4.48 15.74
C SER A 86 0.31 -5.39 15.89
N ASP A 87 -0.80 -4.81 16.34
CA ASP A 87 -2.11 -5.48 16.36
C ASP A 87 -2.77 -5.37 14.97
N GLU A 88 -2.52 -6.35 14.10
CA GLU A 88 -3.05 -6.38 12.74
C GLU A 88 -4.59 -6.30 12.71
N ALA A 89 -5.27 -6.91 13.68
CA ALA A 89 -6.73 -6.88 13.73
C ALA A 89 -7.25 -5.48 14.08
N ALA A 90 -6.59 -4.80 15.00
CA ALA A 90 -6.93 -3.42 15.34
C ALA A 90 -6.63 -2.45 14.19
N GLU A 91 -5.51 -2.62 13.49
CA GLU A 91 -5.18 -1.83 12.30
C GLU A 91 -6.23 -2.01 11.20
N LEU A 92 -6.58 -3.26 10.89
CA LEU A 92 -7.59 -3.58 9.88
C LEU A 92 -8.96 -3.00 10.25
N ALA A 93 -9.38 -3.09 11.51
CA ALA A 93 -10.60 -2.49 11.99
C ALA A 93 -10.59 -0.95 11.87
N GLY A 94 -9.44 -0.31 12.14
CA GLY A 94 -9.24 1.12 11.94
C GLY A 94 -9.40 1.53 10.48
N TRP A 95 -8.81 0.78 9.54
CA TRP A 95 -8.96 1.04 8.10
C TRP A 95 -10.39 0.83 7.62
N HIS A 96 -11.09 -0.20 8.12
CA HIS A 96 -12.51 -0.41 7.85
C HIS A 96 -13.35 0.78 8.30
N SER A 97 -13.16 1.26 9.53
CA SER A 97 -13.89 2.41 10.06
C SER A 97 -13.69 3.67 9.22
N LYS A 98 -12.46 3.95 8.76
CA LYS A 98 -12.17 5.06 7.85
C LYS A 98 -12.82 4.87 6.48
N ALA A 99 -12.80 3.65 5.95
CA ALA A 99 -13.43 3.31 4.67
C ALA A 99 -14.95 3.51 4.73
N GLU A 100 -15.59 3.05 5.80
CA GLU A 100 -17.02 3.24 6.07
C GLU A 100 -17.38 4.72 6.17
N PHE A 101 -16.58 5.50 6.90
CA PHE A 101 -16.77 6.93 7.03
C PHE A 101 -16.78 7.64 5.68
N VAL A 102 -15.82 7.33 4.79
CA VAL A 102 -15.78 7.90 3.45
C VAL A 102 -16.98 7.47 2.62
N ALA A 103 -17.31 6.16 2.64
CA ALA A 103 -18.45 5.63 1.88
C ALA A 103 -19.78 6.25 2.29
N GLU A 104 -20.02 6.40 3.59
CA GLU A 104 -21.25 7.01 4.12
C GLU A 104 -21.43 8.47 3.69
N ARG A 105 -20.35 9.25 3.64
CA ARG A 105 -20.38 10.66 3.24
C ARG A 105 -20.70 10.88 1.76
N LEU A 106 -20.46 9.87 0.94
CA LEU A 106 -20.72 9.90 -0.50
C LEU A 106 -22.05 9.26 -0.89
N THR A 107 -22.86 8.86 0.08
CA THR A 107 -24.19 8.28 -0.18
C THR A 107 -25.14 9.30 -0.83
N GLY A 108 -26.02 8.80 -1.71
CA GLY A 108 -27.08 9.60 -2.32
C GLY A 108 -26.64 10.50 -3.48
N ILE A 109 -25.46 10.32 -4.01
CA ILE A 109 -25.02 10.95 -5.27
C ILE A 109 -25.55 10.11 -6.42
N ALA A 110 -26.31 10.72 -7.33
CA ALA A 110 -26.88 10.03 -8.49
C ALA A 110 -25.77 9.48 -9.39
N GLY A 111 -25.91 8.25 -9.86
CA GLY A 111 -24.93 7.60 -10.73
C GLY A 111 -23.63 7.17 -10.04
N LEU A 112 -23.51 7.37 -8.72
CA LEU A 112 -22.37 6.91 -7.92
C LEU A 112 -22.75 5.73 -7.03
N ARG A 113 -21.97 4.67 -7.10
CA ARG A 113 -22.03 3.52 -6.18
C ARG A 113 -20.68 3.37 -5.50
N VAL A 114 -20.66 3.45 -4.17
CA VAL A 114 -19.46 3.22 -3.36
C VAL A 114 -19.55 1.83 -2.73
N VAL A 115 -18.48 1.05 -2.89
CA VAL A 115 -18.36 -0.30 -2.32
C VAL A 115 -17.05 -0.38 -1.57
N ILE A 116 -17.07 -0.94 -0.37
CA ILE A 116 -15.83 -1.27 0.35
C ILE A 116 -15.37 -2.65 -0.13
N GLU A 117 -14.25 -2.68 -0.83
CA GLU A 117 -13.62 -3.91 -1.28
C GLU A 117 -12.44 -4.26 -0.37
N ASP A 118 -12.45 -5.48 0.14
CA ASP A 118 -11.49 -5.96 1.13
C ASP A 118 -10.96 -7.38 0.85
N ASP A 119 -11.20 -7.92 -0.37
CA ASP A 119 -10.66 -9.23 -0.75
C ASP A 119 -9.13 -9.21 -0.74
N PRO A 120 -8.47 -9.94 0.17
CA PRO A 120 -7.03 -9.94 0.29
C PRO A 120 -6.31 -10.54 -0.92
N ALA A 121 -7.02 -11.15 -1.86
CA ALA A 121 -6.47 -11.59 -3.14
C ALA A 121 -6.33 -10.43 -4.14
N GLU A 122 -7.11 -9.37 -3.99
CA GLU A 122 -7.16 -8.23 -4.91
C GLU A 122 -6.74 -6.91 -4.25
N ARG A 123 -6.95 -6.77 -2.94
CA ARG A 123 -6.73 -5.51 -2.19
C ARG A 123 -5.83 -5.74 -0.97
N GLN A 124 -5.04 -4.74 -0.61
CA GLN A 124 -4.18 -4.73 0.57
C GLN A 124 -4.89 -4.18 1.82
N GLY A 125 -6.14 -4.48 1.99
CA GLY A 125 -7.00 -3.97 3.05
C GLY A 125 -8.24 -3.32 2.46
N PRO A 126 -9.19 -2.86 3.31
CA PRO A 126 -10.43 -2.28 2.86
C PRO A 126 -10.18 -0.99 2.08
N GLN A 127 -10.82 -0.88 0.92
CA GLN A 127 -10.71 0.29 0.05
C GLN A 127 -12.12 0.72 -0.38
N PRO A 128 -12.54 1.95 -0.14
CA PRO A 128 -13.71 2.50 -0.81
C PRO A 128 -13.41 2.59 -2.31
N VAL A 129 -14.24 1.93 -3.10
CA VAL A 129 -14.19 1.98 -4.57
C VAL A 129 -15.44 2.69 -5.07
N LEU A 130 -15.23 3.76 -5.80
CA LEU A 130 -16.25 4.60 -6.40
C LEU A 130 -16.48 4.13 -7.84
N TYR A 131 -17.66 3.62 -8.13
CA TYR A 131 -18.09 3.22 -9.46
C TYR A 131 -19.09 4.23 -10.01
N PHE A 132 -18.83 4.70 -11.21
CA PHE A 132 -19.65 5.68 -11.92
C PHE A 132 -20.44 4.98 -13.02
N ASP A 133 -21.76 5.25 -13.09
CA ASP A 133 -22.62 4.78 -14.15
C ASP A 133 -23.09 5.93 -15.06
N ASP A 134 -23.85 5.61 -16.10
CA ASP A 134 -24.30 6.56 -17.12
C ASP A 134 -25.24 7.67 -16.57
N ASN A 135 -25.69 7.58 -15.33
CA ASN A 135 -26.53 8.58 -14.69
C ASN A 135 -25.72 9.59 -13.85
N PHE A 136 -24.41 9.42 -13.77
CA PHE A 136 -23.56 10.37 -13.10
C PHE A 136 -23.32 11.59 -14.00
N ASP A 137 -23.83 12.76 -13.57
CA ASP A 137 -23.79 14.03 -14.30
C ASP A 137 -22.76 15.00 -13.70
N GLY A 138 -21.66 14.45 -13.17
CA GLY A 138 -20.56 15.21 -12.59
C GLY A 138 -19.30 15.22 -13.49
N PRO A 139 -18.18 15.70 -12.95
CA PRO A 139 -16.90 15.70 -13.67
C PRO A 139 -16.45 14.29 -14.05
N SER A 140 -15.67 14.19 -15.12
CA SER A 140 -15.02 12.93 -15.50
C SER A 140 -14.05 12.44 -14.42
N ILE A 141 -13.71 11.15 -14.43
CA ILE A 141 -12.77 10.55 -13.47
C ILE A 141 -11.42 11.28 -13.48
N ASP A 142 -10.92 11.65 -14.65
CA ASP A 142 -9.66 12.36 -14.79
C ASP A 142 -9.74 13.78 -14.21
N GLU A 143 -10.87 14.48 -14.41
CA GLU A 143 -11.12 15.79 -13.81
C GLU A 143 -11.27 15.72 -12.29
N ILE A 144 -11.95 14.69 -11.77
CA ILE A 144 -12.06 14.45 -10.32
C ILE A 144 -10.65 14.25 -9.72
N LYS A 145 -9.83 13.40 -10.32
CA LYS A 145 -8.46 13.15 -9.87
C LYS A 145 -7.61 14.41 -9.90
N GLN A 146 -7.70 15.19 -10.99
CA GLN A 146 -6.96 16.43 -11.10
C GLN A 146 -7.37 17.45 -10.03
N GLN A 147 -8.68 17.60 -9.78
CA GLN A 147 -9.18 18.50 -8.73
C GLN A 147 -8.77 18.07 -7.32
N LEU A 148 -8.66 16.75 -7.07
CA LEU A 148 -8.12 16.21 -5.83
C LEU A 148 -6.63 16.53 -5.67
N GLU A 149 -5.84 16.34 -6.72
CA GLU A 149 -4.39 16.59 -6.74
C GLU A 149 -4.06 18.09 -6.60
N ASP A 150 -4.83 18.96 -7.25
CA ASP A 150 -4.65 20.42 -7.23
C ASP A 150 -5.12 21.07 -5.92
N GLY A 151 -5.76 20.30 -5.03
CA GLY A 151 -6.24 20.81 -3.75
C GLY A 151 -5.13 21.01 -2.71
N ASP A 152 -5.48 21.65 -1.59
CA ASP A 152 -4.60 21.80 -0.44
C ASP A 152 -5.27 21.19 0.81
N PRO A 153 -4.77 20.07 1.32
CA PRO A 153 -3.67 19.24 0.79
C PRO A 153 -4.06 18.55 -0.53
N GLY A 154 -3.07 18.25 -1.38
CA GLY A 154 -3.25 17.40 -2.56
C GLY A 154 -3.58 15.96 -2.21
N ILE A 155 -4.60 15.39 -2.82
CA ILE A 155 -5.07 14.02 -2.55
C ILE A 155 -4.85 13.14 -3.78
N TYR A 156 -4.08 12.07 -3.62
CA TYR A 156 -3.76 11.12 -4.68
C TYR A 156 -4.57 9.83 -4.48
N VAL A 157 -5.37 9.48 -5.47
CA VAL A 157 -6.24 8.28 -5.45
C VAL A 157 -5.86 7.31 -6.56
N GLY A 158 -6.17 6.04 -6.37
CA GLY A 158 -6.00 5.01 -7.39
C GLY A 158 -7.15 4.95 -8.39
N GLY A 159 -7.10 3.97 -9.31
CA GLY A 159 -8.13 3.77 -10.33
C GLY A 159 -7.90 4.57 -11.61
N GLY A 160 -8.87 4.54 -12.51
CA GLY A 160 -8.77 5.15 -13.84
C GLY A 160 -8.30 4.16 -14.92
N GLY A 161 -7.98 4.67 -16.09
CA GLY A 161 -7.63 3.84 -17.26
C GLY A 161 -8.84 3.12 -17.84
N SER A 162 -8.75 1.79 -18.04
CA SER A 162 -9.85 1.00 -18.60
C SER A 162 -10.98 0.70 -17.60
N ARG A 163 -10.79 1.00 -16.31
CA ARG A 163 -11.79 0.82 -15.27
C ARG A 163 -12.39 2.18 -14.91
N ALA A 164 -13.71 2.32 -15.05
CA ALA A 164 -14.44 3.51 -14.65
C ALA A 164 -14.61 3.54 -13.11
N GLU A 165 -13.50 3.61 -12.37
CA GLU A 165 -13.46 3.57 -10.91
C GLU A 165 -12.40 4.50 -10.33
N ILE A 166 -12.65 4.96 -9.11
CA ILE A 166 -11.64 5.56 -8.22
C ILE A 166 -11.57 4.71 -6.98
N ASN A 167 -10.36 4.35 -6.52
CA ASN A 167 -10.18 3.62 -5.29
C ASN A 167 -9.28 4.38 -4.30
N ILE A 168 -9.60 4.29 -3.02
CA ILE A 168 -8.89 4.98 -1.94
C ILE A 168 -8.19 3.93 -1.06
N VAL A 169 -6.86 3.99 -1.02
CA VAL A 169 -6.04 2.99 -0.30
C VAL A 169 -5.91 3.39 1.16
N MET A 170 -6.74 2.81 2.03
CA MET A 170 -6.83 3.16 3.45
C MET A 170 -5.56 2.90 4.26
N VAL A 171 -4.73 1.96 3.85
CA VAL A 171 -3.43 1.64 4.49
C VAL A 171 -2.51 2.87 4.60
N ASN A 172 -2.65 3.84 3.72
CA ASN A 172 -1.83 5.05 3.69
C ASN A 172 -2.50 6.25 4.38
N VAL A 173 -3.78 6.15 4.74
CA VAL A 173 -4.58 7.26 5.30
C VAL A 173 -4.33 7.38 6.80
N GLN A 174 -3.78 8.51 7.23
CA GLN A 174 -3.55 8.82 8.65
C GLN A 174 -4.87 9.20 9.33
N ASP A 175 -4.85 9.27 10.68
CA ASP A 175 -6.04 9.63 11.45
C ASP A 175 -6.48 11.07 11.15
N GLY A 176 -7.73 11.24 10.75
CA GLY A 176 -8.33 12.51 10.36
C GLY A 176 -8.26 12.83 8.87
N GLU A 177 -7.38 12.19 8.09
CA GLU A 177 -7.30 12.42 6.65
C GLU A 177 -8.53 11.88 5.90
N GLU A 178 -9.20 10.85 6.43
CA GLU A 178 -10.46 10.34 5.90
C GLU A 178 -11.56 11.40 5.86
N ILE A 179 -11.52 12.36 6.78
CA ILE A 179 -12.47 13.48 6.82
C ILE A 179 -12.18 14.41 5.64
N ILE A 180 -10.93 14.78 5.44
CA ILE A 180 -10.49 15.67 4.35
C ILE A 180 -10.83 15.04 2.99
N ILE A 181 -10.55 13.74 2.84
CA ILE A 181 -10.84 12.99 1.63
C ILE A 181 -12.34 12.99 1.34
N ALA A 182 -13.16 12.68 2.34
CA ALA A 182 -14.61 12.59 2.18
C ALA A 182 -15.24 13.95 1.86
N GLU A 183 -14.81 15.02 2.53
CA GLU A 183 -15.31 16.38 2.29
C GLU A 183 -14.94 16.86 0.88
N ARG A 184 -13.69 16.70 0.48
CA ARG A 184 -13.23 17.12 -0.85
C ARG A 184 -13.92 16.34 -1.97
N LEU A 185 -14.05 15.02 -1.84
CA LEU A 185 -14.81 14.21 -2.80
C LEU A 185 -16.26 14.64 -2.86
N ASN A 186 -16.91 14.89 -1.73
CA ASN A 186 -18.30 15.32 -1.70
C ASN A 186 -18.52 16.69 -2.36
N GLU A 187 -17.59 17.63 -2.21
CA GLU A 187 -17.60 18.91 -2.90
C GLU A 187 -17.49 18.74 -4.42
N ILE A 188 -16.50 17.96 -4.88
CA ILE A 188 -16.25 17.74 -6.32
C ILE A 188 -17.41 16.99 -6.98
N LEU A 189 -17.93 15.94 -6.33
CA LEU A 189 -18.94 15.07 -6.93
C LEU A 189 -20.36 15.65 -6.91
N ARG A 190 -20.59 16.76 -6.20
CA ARG A 190 -21.87 17.48 -6.16
C ARG A 190 -21.83 18.86 -6.85
N SER A 191 -20.69 19.21 -7.46
CA SER A 191 -20.50 20.53 -8.13
C SER A 191 -21.24 20.67 -9.46
#